data_d10ecb72521ac135cf038a6d1c87648b
#
_entry.id   d10ecb72521ac135cf038a6d1c87648b
#
_cell.length_a   1.000
_cell.length_b   1.000
_cell.length_c   1.000
_cell.angle_alpha   90.00
_cell.angle_beta   90.00
_cell.angle_gamma   90.00
#
_symmetry.space_group_name_H-M   'P 1'
#
loop_
_entity.id
_entity.type
_entity.pdbx_description
1 polymer ?
#
loop_
_entity_poly.entity_id
_entity_poly.type
_entity_poly.pdbx_seq_one_letter_code
_entity_poly.pdbx_strand_id
1 'polypeptide(L)'
;LFDRKNSWIYDFLKDFNFEGCFLKTFFHYEEVNGFDVVFLLGYTRILPKHFLKKNKLILVVHESDLPQGKGFSPIQWQILRGISHIKISLIEAAQDVDSGDIYLQSQINFDGTELYQEIREKQAKATIEIIIEFLKLYPNINPRKQCGKESFYPRREKKDSELKISSTLEENFNLLRISNNDEWPAFF
;
A
#
# COMPACT_ATOMS: atom_id res chain seq x y z
N LEU A 1 -9.33 3.55 7.59
CA LEU A 1 -10.19 4.07 6.52
C LEU A 1 -9.86 3.36 5.21
N PHE A 2 -10.86 2.79 4.58
CA PHE A 2 -10.76 2.09 3.30
C PHE A 2 -11.47 2.89 2.21
N ASP A 3 -11.05 2.71 0.97
CA ASP A 3 -11.67 3.38 -0.18
C ASP A 3 -13.08 2.81 -0.49
N ARG A 4 -13.24 1.49 -0.32
CA ARG A 4 -14.47 0.75 -0.63
C ARG A 4 -14.53 -0.57 0.15
N LYS A 5 -15.75 -1.13 0.31
CA LYS A 5 -15.96 -2.39 1.05
C LYS A 5 -15.30 -3.61 0.40
N ASN A 6 -15.10 -3.60 -0.90
CA ASN A 6 -14.40 -4.65 -1.65
C ASN A 6 -12.92 -4.32 -1.89
N SER A 7 -12.31 -3.48 -1.05
CA SER A 7 -10.86 -3.28 -1.07
C SER A 7 -10.15 -4.60 -0.74
N TRP A 8 -9.16 -4.97 -1.54
CA TRP A 8 -8.41 -6.23 -1.41
C TRP A 8 -7.88 -6.48 0.01
N ILE A 9 -7.54 -5.43 0.73
CA ILE A 9 -6.95 -5.54 2.09
C ILE A 9 -8.02 -5.62 3.18
N TYR A 10 -9.29 -5.26 2.89
CA TYR A 10 -10.34 -5.22 3.91
C TYR A 10 -10.59 -6.58 4.54
N ASP A 11 -10.62 -7.65 3.74
CA ASP A 11 -10.86 -9.01 4.23
C ASP A 11 -9.78 -9.51 5.19
N PHE A 12 -8.55 -9.03 5.07
CA PHE A 12 -7.46 -9.35 5.98
C PHE A 12 -7.51 -8.56 7.29
N LEU A 13 -8.22 -7.44 7.32
CA LEU A 13 -8.23 -6.49 8.45
C LEU A 13 -9.58 -6.38 9.16
N LYS A 14 -10.66 -6.93 8.60
CA LYS A 14 -12.02 -6.78 9.17
C LYS A 14 -12.14 -7.28 10.61
N ASP A 15 -11.38 -8.33 10.95
CA ASP A 15 -11.36 -8.94 12.28
C ASP A 15 -10.09 -8.55 13.09
N PHE A 16 -9.30 -7.59 12.56
CA PHE A 16 -8.10 -7.12 13.22
C PHE A 16 -8.45 -6.39 14.53
N ASN A 17 -7.75 -6.78 15.59
CA ASN A 17 -7.83 -6.14 16.90
C ASN A 17 -6.43 -5.89 17.45
N PHE A 18 -6.31 -4.89 18.31
CA PHE A 18 -5.06 -4.58 19.01
C PHE A 18 -5.39 -4.20 20.46
N GLU A 19 -4.78 -4.91 21.39
CA GLU A 19 -5.02 -4.71 22.82
C GLU A 19 -4.69 -3.27 23.24
N GLY A 20 -5.57 -2.66 24.02
CA GLY A 20 -5.43 -1.27 24.47
C GLY A 20 -5.88 -0.21 23.46
N CYS A 21 -6.36 -0.59 22.27
CA CYS A 21 -6.85 0.34 21.26
C CYS A 21 -8.34 0.13 20.95
N PHE A 22 -9.08 1.22 20.81
CA PHE A 22 -10.39 1.21 20.20
C PHE A 22 -10.27 1.37 18.69
N LEU A 23 -10.64 0.33 17.94
CA LEU A 23 -10.58 0.30 16.49
C LEU A 23 -11.95 0.47 15.86
N LYS A 24 -12.04 1.28 14.82
CA LYS A 24 -13.27 1.46 14.05
C LYS A 24 -12.96 1.58 12.56
N THR A 25 -13.76 0.89 11.75
CA THR A 25 -13.63 0.91 10.29
C THR A 25 -14.56 1.93 9.66
N PHE A 26 -14.06 2.65 8.66
CA PHE A 26 -14.80 3.63 7.88
C PHE A 26 -14.55 3.43 6.38
N PHE A 27 -15.56 3.81 5.57
CA PHE A 27 -15.48 3.83 4.10
C PHE A 27 -15.69 5.25 3.52
N HIS A 28 -16.08 6.18 4.36
CA HIS A 28 -16.28 7.59 4.02
C HIS A 28 -15.48 8.44 4.99
N TYR A 29 -14.59 9.28 4.46
CA TYR A 29 -13.71 10.10 5.29
C TYR A 29 -14.50 11.14 6.13
N GLU A 30 -15.67 11.56 5.66
CA GLU A 30 -16.56 12.50 6.34
C GLU A 30 -17.02 11.99 7.72
N GLU A 31 -17.11 10.68 7.87
CA GLU A 31 -17.55 10.00 9.11
C GLU A 31 -16.42 9.91 10.16
N VAL A 32 -15.16 10.12 9.74
CA VAL A 32 -14.01 9.98 10.63
C VAL A 32 -13.86 11.22 11.49
N ASN A 33 -13.98 11.04 12.81
CA ASN A 33 -13.83 12.12 13.78
C ASN A 33 -13.43 11.61 15.16
N GLY A 34 -12.49 12.33 15.80
CA GLY A 34 -12.13 12.07 17.20
C GLY A 34 -11.21 10.87 17.42
N PHE A 35 -10.43 10.46 16.40
CA PHE A 35 -9.43 9.41 16.53
C PHE A 35 -8.02 10.02 16.66
N ASP A 36 -7.17 9.36 17.46
CA ASP A 36 -5.77 9.77 17.59
C ASP A 36 -4.98 9.46 16.32
N VAL A 37 -5.24 8.32 15.68
CA VAL A 37 -4.57 7.88 14.46
C VAL A 37 -5.60 7.35 13.46
N VAL A 38 -5.44 7.71 12.20
CA VAL A 38 -6.23 7.19 11.07
C VAL A 38 -5.30 6.51 10.08
N PHE A 39 -5.45 5.20 9.86
CA PHE A 39 -4.72 4.48 8.81
C PHE A 39 -5.54 4.47 7.52
N LEU A 40 -4.92 4.88 6.41
CA LEU A 40 -5.47 4.78 5.06
C LEU A 40 -4.99 3.47 4.43
N LEU A 41 -5.90 2.53 4.18
CA LEU A 41 -5.57 1.17 3.76
C LEU A 41 -6.25 0.83 2.44
N GLY A 42 -5.47 0.65 1.38
CA GLY A 42 -5.99 0.49 0.03
C GLY A 42 -6.79 1.72 -0.43
N TYR A 43 -6.44 2.89 0.05
CA TYR A 43 -7.13 4.14 -0.24
C TYR A 43 -6.52 4.80 -1.49
N THR A 44 -7.32 4.97 -2.54
CA THR A 44 -6.85 5.42 -3.87
C THR A 44 -7.26 6.85 -4.23
N ARG A 45 -8.07 7.49 -3.38
CA ARG A 45 -8.55 8.86 -3.57
C ARG A 45 -7.68 9.87 -2.84
N ILE A 46 -7.57 11.07 -3.40
CA ILE A 46 -6.90 12.19 -2.72
C ILE A 46 -7.85 12.74 -1.64
N LEU A 47 -7.36 12.81 -0.42
CA LEU A 47 -8.11 13.39 0.69
C LEU A 47 -8.08 14.92 0.64
N PRO A 48 -9.19 15.58 0.97
CA PRO A 48 -9.25 17.03 0.96
C PRO A 48 -8.42 17.62 2.12
N LYS A 49 -7.84 18.82 1.89
CA LYS A 49 -6.99 19.52 2.87
C LYS A 49 -7.62 19.70 4.24
N HIS A 50 -8.93 19.95 4.28
CA HIS A 50 -9.63 20.14 5.55
C HIS A 50 -9.63 18.86 6.40
N PHE A 51 -9.73 17.67 5.78
CA PHE A 51 -9.66 16.40 6.46
C PHE A 51 -8.27 16.15 7.06
N LEU A 52 -7.20 16.41 6.28
CA LEU A 52 -5.82 16.29 6.74
C LEU A 52 -5.56 17.19 7.96
N LYS A 53 -6.09 18.43 7.95
CA LYS A 53 -5.90 19.38 9.06
C LYS A 53 -6.74 19.07 10.29
N LYS A 54 -7.91 18.43 10.12
CA LYS A 54 -8.84 18.13 11.21
C LYS A 54 -8.37 16.97 12.08
N ASN A 55 -7.71 15.99 11.50
CA ASN A 55 -7.31 14.77 12.19
C ASN A 55 -5.87 14.90 12.70
N LYS A 56 -5.62 14.35 13.90
CA LYS A 56 -4.35 14.51 14.62
C LYS A 56 -3.18 13.84 13.90
N LEU A 57 -3.40 12.63 13.39
CA LEU A 57 -2.40 11.87 12.66
C LEU A 57 -3.10 10.96 11.64
N ILE A 58 -2.70 11.06 10.38
CA ILE A 58 -3.20 10.22 9.30
C ILE A 58 -2.01 9.53 8.66
N LEU A 59 -2.03 8.21 8.61
CA LEU A 59 -0.94 7.38 8.12
C LEU A 59 -1.35 6.59 6.88
N VAL A 60 -0.40 6.42 5.97
CA VAL A 60 -0.51 5.61 4.74
C VAL A 60 0.57 4.54 4.77
N VAL A 61 0.20 3.33 4.38
CA VAL A 61 1.17 2.28 4.08
C VAL A 61 1.43 2.29 2.58
N HIS A 62 2.68 2.52 2.18
CA HIS A 62 3.11 2.57 0.79
C HIS A 62 4.27 1.61 0.53
N GLU A 63 4.14 0.77 -0.49
CA GLU A 63 5.07 -0.33 -0.73
C GLU A 63 6.22 0.09 -1.65
N SER A 64 7.04 1.01 -1.17
CA SER A 64 8.28 1.42 -1.83
C SER A 64 9.31 2.00 -0.86
N ASP A 65 10.56 2.15 -1.34
CA ASP A 65 11.67 2.80 -0.64
C ASP A 65 11.62 4.32 -0.86
N LEU A 66 10.66 4.98 -0.23
CA LEU A 66 10.46 6.41 -0.38
C LEU A 66 11.73 7.24 -0.07
N PRO A 67 12.00 8.26 -0.89
CA PRO A 67 11.14 8.90 -1.90
C PRO A 67 11.10 8.23 -3.28
N GLN A 68 11.70 7.06 -3.46
CA GLN A 68 11.61 6.32 -4.72
C GLN A 68 10.29 5.55 -4.78
N GLY A 69 9.67 5.52 -5.97
CA GLY A 69 8.46 4.73 -6.22
C GLY A 69 7.20 5.27 -5.59
N LYS A 70 7.04 6.59 -5.47
CA LYS A 70 5.77 7.25 -5.17
C LYS A 70 4.72 6.89 -6.22
N GLY A 71 3.44 7.06 -5.92
CA GLY A 71 2.35 6.93 -6.88
C GLY A 71 1.59 5.61 -6.77
N PHE A 72 1.28 4.98 -7.90
CA PHE A 72 0.26 3.94 -7.95
C PHE A 72 0.84 2.54 -8.17
N SER A 73 0.18 1.53 -7.58
CA SER A 73 0.49 0.10 -7.78
C SER A 73 1.97 -0.25 -7.61
N PRO A 74 2.66 0.25 -6.57
CA PRO A 74 4.11 0.12 -6.43
C PRO A 74 4.59 -1.34 -6.41
N ILE A 75 3.88 -2.26 -5.75
CA ILE A 75 4.24 -3.69 -5.74
C ILE A 75 4.22 -4.26 -7.16
N GLN A 76 3.15 -4.00 -7.93
CA GLN A 76 3.01 -4.54 -9.27
C GLN A 76 4.12 -4.05 -10.20
N TRP A 77 4.44 -2.76 -10.16
CA TRP A 77 5.53 -2.21 -10.96
C TRP A 77 6.90 -2.78 -10.59
N GLN A 78 7.14 -3.02 -9.31
CA GLN A 78 8.40 -3.60 -8.85
C GLN A 78 8.51 -5.08 -9.25
N ILE A 79 7.44 -5.87 -9.13
CA ILE A 79 7.41 -7.26 -9.58
C ILE A 79 7.63 -7.35 -11.10
N LEU A 80 6.98 -6.48 -11.90
CA LEU A 80 7.22 -6.43 -13.35
C LEU A 80 8.68 -6.14 -13.73
N ARG A 81 9.42 -5.46 -12.85
CA ARG A 81 10.86 -5.20 -13.01
C ARG A 81 11.75 -6.30 -12.41
N GLY A 82 11.18 -7.40 -11.93
CA GLY A 82 11.92 -8.51 -11.32
C GLY A 82 12.43 -8.23 -9.91
N ILE A 83 11.91 -7.21 -9.22
CA ILE A 83 12.31 -6.87 -7.85
C ILE A 83 11.61 -7.82 -6.88
N SER A 84 12.39 -8.55 -6.08
CA SER A 84 11.90 -9.54 -5.11
C SER A 84 11.89 -9.02 -3.67
N HIS A 85 12.65 -7.98 -3.36
CA HIS A 85 12.75 -7.38 -2.03
C HIS A 85 12.16 -5.98 -2.08
N ILE A 86 10.90 -5.87 -1.67
CA ILE A 86 10.13 -4.63 -1.77
C ILE A 86 10.02 -3.99 -0.40
N LYS A 87 10.54 -2.78 -0.26
CA LYS A 87 10.33 -2.01 0.98
C LYS A 87 8.88 -1.57 1.11
N ILE A 88 8.43 -1.49 2.35
CA ILE A 88 7.15 -0.94 2.76
C ILE A 88 7.40 0.19 3.73
N SER A 89 6.76 1.33 3.52
CA SER A 89 6.93 2.55 4.30
C SER A 89 5.60 2.96 4.94
N LEU A 90 5.60 3.20 6.24
CA LEU A 90 4.50 3.86 6.95
C LEU A 90 4.80 5.34 7.01
N ILE A 91 4.00 6.15 6.35
CA ILE A 91 4.23 7.59 6.19
C ILE A 91 3.04 8.41 6.69
N GLU A 92 3.27 9.66 7.05
CA GLU A 92 2.20 10.62 7.26
C GLU A 92 1.52 10.98 5.93
N ALA A 93 0.20 11.05 5.92
CA ALA A 93 -0.54 11.51 4.75
C ALA A 93 -0.29 13.02 4.55
N ALA A 94 0.19 13.39 3.39
CA ALA A 94 0.46 14.76 3.00
C ALA A 94 -0.41 15.19 1.81
N GLN A 95 -0.33 16.46 1.44
CA GLN A 95 -1.09 17.00 0.32
C GLN A 95 -0.59 16.45 -1.02
N ASP A 96 0.72 16.35 -1.16
CA ASP A 96 1.35 15.74 -2.34
C ASP A 96 1.46 14.23 -2.14
N VAL A 97 1.27 13.49 -3.22
CA VAL A 97 1.21 12.02 -3.18
C VAL A 97 2.50 11.45 -2.59
N ASP A 98 2.35 10.61 -1.57
CA ASP A 98 3.40 9.87 -0.88
C ASP A 98 4.62 10.73 -0.46
N SER A 99 4.37 11.99 -0.11
CA SER A 99 5.42 12.96 0.25
C SER A 99 5.62 13.17 1.75
N GLY A 100 4.79 12.55 2.58
CA GLY A 100 4.84 12.71 4.03
C GLY A 100 6.07 12.07 4.68
N ASP A 101 6.30 12.43 5.93
CA ASP A 101 7.43 11.94 6.71
C ASP A 101 7.27 10.44 7.04
N ILE A 102 8.38 9.71 7.09
CA ILE A 102 8.42 8.27 7.30
C ILE A 102 8.48 7.97 8.80
N TYR A 103 7.51 7.22 9.31
CA TYR A 103 7.52 6.69 10.68
C TYR A 103 8.28 5.39 10.79
N LEU A 104 7.97 4.42 9.94
CA LEU A 104 8.58 3.09 9.93
C LEU A 104 8.84 2.61 8.50
N GLN A 105 9.80 1.72 8.38
CA GLN A 105 10.03 0.96 7.14
C GLN A 105 10.31 -0.49 7.49
N SER A 106 9.78 -1.40 6.67
CA SER A 106 10.09 -2.82 6.69
C SER A 106 10.23 -3.36 5.26
N GLN A 107 10.24 -4.67 5.08
CA GLN A 107 10.47 -5.27 3.76
C GLN A 107 9.58 -6.49 3.56
N ILE A 108 9.02 -6.59 2.36
CA ILE A 108 8.35 -7.80 1.87
C ILE A 108 9.35 -8.56 0.99
N ASN A 109 9.49 -9.86 1.25
CA ASN A 109 10.35 -10.74 0.46
C ASN A 109 9.50 -11.69 -0.38
N PHE A 110 9.73 -11.67 -1.68
CA PHE A 110 9.16 -12.59 -2.65
C PHE A 110 10.25 -13.55 -3.15
N ASP A 111 9.90 -14.81 -3.37
CA ASP A 111 10.83 -15.79 -3.96
C ASP A 111 10.75 -15.82 -5.50
N GLY A 112 9.74 -15.18 -6.07
CA GLY A 112 9.54 -15.08 -7.52
C GLY A 112 8.52 -16.05 -8.08
N THR A 113 7.92 -16.91 -7.25
CA THR A 113 6.92 -17.91 -7.67
C THR A 113 5.50 -17.54 -7.26
N GLU A 114 5.33 -16.64 -6.29
CA GLU A 114 4.03 -16.24 -5.77
C GLU A 114 3.13 -15.68 -6.86
N LEU A 115 1.90 -16.14 -6.90
CA LEU A 115 0.85 -15.60 -7.75
C LEU A 115 0.07 -14.49 -7.01
N TYR A 116 -0.89 -13.90 -7.67
CA TYR A 116 -1.61 -12.72 -7.21
C TYR A 116 -2.12 -12.82 -5.76
N GLN A 117 -2.75 -13.92 -5.40
CA GLN A 117 -3.31 -14.09 -4.06
C GLN A 117 -2.21 -14.17 -2.99
N GLU A 118 -1.15 -14.92 -3.24
CA GLU A 118 -0.01 -15.04 -2.32
C GLU A 118 0.75 -13.72 -2.16
N ILE A 119 0.85 -12.92 -3.25
CA ILE A 119 1.39 -11.56 -3.20
C ILE A 119 0.52 -10.69 -2.29
N ARG A 120 -0.81 -10.75 -2.41
CA ARG A 120 -1.73 -10.00 -1.55
C ARG A 120 -1.67 -10.43 -0.09
N GLU A 121 -1.52 -11.71 0.18
CA GLU A 121 -1.35 -12.24 1.54
C GLU A 121 -0.05 -11.73 2.19
N LYS A 122 1.08 -11.80 1.48
CA LYS A 122 2.36 -11.24 1.97
C LYS A 122 2.28 -9.72 2.17
N GLN A 123 1.63 -9.00 1.26
CA GLN A 123 1.40 -7.56 1.38
C GLN A 123 0.54 -7.22 2.59
N ALA A 124 -0.59 -7.92 2.78
CA ALA A 124 -1.48 -7.71 3.93
C ALA A 124 -0.75 -7.99 5.25
N LYS A 125 -0.02 -9.10 5.32
CA LYS A 125 0.78 -9.46 6.50
C LYS A 125 1.76 -8.35 6.86
N ALA A 126 2.56 -7.88 5.91
CA ALA A 126 3.52 -6.80 6.15
C ALA A 126 2.84 -5.48 6.54
N THR A 127 1.67 -5.18 5.95
CA THR A 127 0.87 -4.01 6.34
C THR A 127 0.38 -4.12 7.79
N ILE A 128 -0.10 -5.28 8.21
CA ILE A 128 -0.54 -5.51 9.60
C ILE A 128 0.65 -5.40 10.56
N GLU A 129 1.77 -6.02 10.23
CA GLU A 129 2.97 -6.02 11.07
C GLU A 129 3.51 -4.60 11.31
N ILE A 130 3.60 -3.78 10.27
CA ILE A 130 4.09 -2.39 10.41
C ILE A 130 3.11 -1.50 11.20
N ILE A 131 1.80 -1.75 11.08
CA ILE A 131 0.77 -1.07 11.89
C ILE A 131 0.91 -1.47 13.36
N ILE A 132 1.07 -2.75 13.66
CA ILE A 132 1.27 -3.26 15.03
C ILE A 132 2.53 -2.65 15.64
N GLU A 133 3.62 -2.62 14.89
CA GLU A 133 4.87 -2.02 15.35
C GLU A 133 4.69 -0.53 15.67
N PHE A 134 4.02 0.21 14.79
CA PHE A 134 3.70 1.62 15.04
C PHE A 134 2.85 1.80 16.30
N LEU A 135 1.78 1.01 16.47
CA LEU A 135 0.89 1.13 17.64
C LEU A 135 1.60 0.84 18.96
N LYS A 136 2.57 -0.07 18.97
CA LYS A 136 3.41 -0.35 20.16
C LYS A 136 4.32 0.82 20.54
N LEU A 137 4.76 1.60 19.56
CA LEU A 137 5.66 2.74 19.76
C LEU A 137 4.92 4.05 20.02
N TYR A 138 3.68 4.15 19.56
CA TYR A 138 2.88 5.38 19.71
C TYR A 138 2.51 5.65 21.18
N PRO A 139 2.58 6.91 21.68
CA PRO A 139 2.88 8.15 20.95
C PRO A 139 4.38 8.52 20.88
N ASN A 140 5.28 7.67 21.34
CA ASN A 140 6.71 7.97 21.52
C ASN A 140 7.56 7.66 20.27
N ILE A 141 7.00 7.84 19.08
CA ILE A 141 7.68 7.63 17.81
C ILE A 141 7.71 8.95 17.02
N ASN A 142 8.88 9.30 16.49
CA ASN A 142 9.06 10.49 15.68
C ASN A 142 9.34 10.11 14.22
N PRO A 143 8.70 10.79 13.27
CA PRO A 143 8.97 10.56 11.87
C PRO A 143 10.29 11.17 11.42
N ARG A 144 10.83 10.69 10.31
CA ARG A 144 11.97 11.26 9.61
C ARG A 144 11.58 11.76 8.23
N LYS A 145 12.24 12.82 7.77
CA LYS A 145 12.07 13.34 6.41
C LYS A 145 12.48 12.29 5.36
N GLN A 146 11.76 12.25 4.26
CA GLN A 146 12.25 11.57 3.07
C GLN A 146 13.51 12.26 2.55
N CYS A 147 14.50 11.47 2.12
CA CYS A 147 15.78 11.99 1.62
C CYS A 147 16.23 11.22 0.39
N GLY A 148 16.69 11.91 -0.63
CA GLY A 148 17.20 11.33 -1.87
C GLY A 148 16.41 11.76 -3.11
N LYS A 149 16.71 11.10 -4.24
CA LYS A 149 16.03 11.36 -5.52
C LYS A 149 14.70 10.65 -5.55
N GLU A 150 13.63 11.38 -5.80
CA GLU A 150 12.29 10.81 -5.96
C GLU A 150 12.08 10.19 -7.34
N SER A 151 11.18 9.21 -7.40
CA SER A 151 10.65 8.64 -8.63
C SER A 151 9.19 8.27 -8.45
N PHE A 152 8.47 8.09 -9.58
CA PHE A 152 7.03 7.86 -9.56
C PHE A 152 6.65 6.64 -10.40
N TYR A 153 5.69 5.86 -9.90
CA TYR A 153 4.98 4.83 -10.64
C TYR A 153 3.66 5.41 -11.18
N PRO A 154 3.41 5.28 -12.49
CA PRO A 154 2.15 5.70 -13.07
C PRO A 154 1.00 4.79 -12.61
N ARG A 155 -0.23 5.25 -12.77
CA ARG A 155 -1.41 4.38 -12.62
C ARG A 155 -1.36 3.34 -13.73
N ARG A 156 -1.57 2.06 -13.37
CA ARG A 156 -1.68 0.99 -14.36
C ARG A 156 -2.90 1.20 -15.25
N GLU A 157 -2.74 0.89 -16.52
CA GLU A 157 -3.78 0.89 -17.54
C GLU A 157 -4.00 -0.53 -18.07
N LYS A 158 -5.09 -0.76 -18.79
CA LYS A 158 -5.42 -2.07 -19.35
C LYS A 158 -4.27 -2.65 -20.20
N LYS A 159 -3.61 -1.81 -21.01
CA LYS A 159 -2.47 -2.21 -21.85
C LYS A 159 -1.28 -2.79 -21.06
N ASP A 160 -1.15 -2.41 -19.76
CA ASP A 160 -0.07 -2.93 -18.91
C ASP A 160 -0.32 -4.37 -18.43
N SER A 161 -1.41 -4.99 -18.89
CA SER A 161 -1.76 -6.41 -18.67
C SER A 161 -1.73 -7.23 -19.96
N GLU A 162 -1.19 -6.68 -21.07
CA GLU A 162 -1.07 -7.36 -22.35
C GLU A 162 0.15 -8.30 -22.36
N LEU A 163 -0.10 -9.58 -22.63
CA LEU A 163 0.93 -10.61 -22.78
C LEU A 163 1.58 -10.51 -24.17
N LYS A 164 2.87 -10.69 -24.22
CA LYS A 164 3.61 -10.76 -25.48
C LYS A 164 3.56 -12.20 -26.02
N ILE A 165 2.67 -12.46 -26.98
CA ILE A 165 2.46 -13.81 -27.57
C ILE A 165 3.75 -14.40 -28.13
N SER A 166 4.63 -13.59 -28.71
CA SER A 166 5.92 -14.03 -29.28
C SER A 166 7.01 -14.28 -28.24
N SER A 167 6.75 -13.98 -26.97
CA SER A 167 7.67 -14.18 -25.86
C SER A 167 7.44 -15.52 -25.15
N THR A 168 8.46 -15.94 -24.39
CA THR A 168 8.37 -17.14 -23.56
C THR A 168 7.42 -16.96 -22.36
N LEU A 169 7.03 -18.06 -21.72
CA LEU A 169 6.30 -18.02 -20.45
C LEU A 169 7.13 -17.32 -19.35
N GLU A 170 8.44 -17.57 -19.33
CA GLU A 170 9.37 -16.95 -18.38
C GLU A 170 9.36 -15.42 -18.49
N GLU A 171 9.40 -14.87 -19.70
CA GLU A 171 9.35 -13.42 -19.94
C GLU A 171 8.01 -12.80 -19.57
N ASN A 172 6.91 -13.54 -19.68
CA ASN A 172 5.55 -13.10 -19.31
C ASN A 172 5.21 -13.39 -17.83
N PHE A 173 6.02 -14.18 -17.11
CA PHE A 173 5.63 -14.74 -15.82
C PHE A 173 5.35 -13.68 -14.77
N ASN A 174 6.16 -12.63 -14.68
CA ASN A 174 5.91 -11.52 -13.75
C ASN A 174 4.58 -10.80 -14.01
N LEU A 175 4.15 -10.73 -15.26
CA LEU A 175 2.83 -10.18 -15.59
C LEU A 175 1.70 -11.11 -15.14
N LEU A 176 1.86 -12.41 -15.34
CA LEU A 176 0.88 -13.41 -14.86
C LEU A 176 0.77 -13.40 -13.34
N ARG A 177 1.88 -13.27 -12.62
CA ARG A 177 1.91 -13.21 -11.14
C ARG A 177 1.05 -12.09 -10.56
N ILE A 178 1.02 -10.92 -11.21
CA ILE A 178 0.30 -9.73 -10.75
C ILE A 178 -1.10 -9.58 -11.36
N SER A 179 -1.51 -10.50 -12.21
CA SER A 179 -2.81 -10.48 -12.88
C SER A 179 -3.86 -11.19 -12.04
N ASN A 180 -5.09 -10.69 -12.09
CA ASN A 180 -6.28 -11.37 -11.58
C ASN A 180 -7.40 -11.25 -12.61
N ASN A 181 -8.32 -12.21 -12.59
CA ASN A 181 -9.40 -12.29 -13.59
C ASN A 181 -10.51 -11.26 -13.33
N ASP A 182 -10.61 -10.71 -12.14
CA ASP A 182 -11.73 -9.83 -11.75
C ASP A 182 -11.47 -8.37 -12.13
N GLU A 183 -10.29 -7.85 -11.80
CA GLU A 183 -9.98 -6.43 -11.98
C GLU A 183 -8.88 -6.18 -13.04
N TRP A 184 -7.89 -7.07 -13.12
CA TRP A 184 -6.69 -6.89 -13.95
C TRP A 184 -6.31 -8.19 -14.67
N PRO A 185 -7.19 -8.71 -15.57
CA PRO A 185 -6.90 -9.92 -16.32
C PRO A 185 -5.72 -9.69 -17.28
N ALA A 186 -4.86 -10.71 -17.38
CA ALA A 186 -3.92 -10.78 -18.49
C ALA A 186 -4.66 -11.12 -19.78
N PHE A 187 -4.23 -10.55 -20.89
CA PHE A 187 -4.84 -10.76 -22.20
C PHE A 187 -3.78 -10.67 -23.31
N PHE A 188 -4.15 -11.04 -24.53
CA PHE A 188 -3.36 -10.95 -25.75
C PHE A 188 -4.25 -10.66 -26.97
#